data_237bbd079d55b71923499053496dd75b
#
_entry.id   237bbd079d55b71923499053496dd75b
#
_cell.length_a   1.000
_cell.length_b   1.000
_cell.length_c   1.000
_cell.angle_alpha   90.00
_cell.angle_beta   90.00
_cell.angle_gamma   90.00
#
_symmetry.space_group_name_H-M   'P 1'
#
loop_
_entity.id
_entity.type
_entity.pdbx_description
1 polymer ?
#
loop_
_entity_poly.entity_id
_entity_poly.type
_entity_poly.pdbx_seq_one_letter_code
_entity_poly.pdbx_strand_id
1 'polypeptide(L)'
;MKKHLLKFTAILVLALAVSFASSAQFVIKVRPAAPLVRIRPASPGPRHVWVTGEYAWRGGQYIYTDGYWAEPPLRHTHWVEGRWKHRRGGWVWIPGHWR
;
A
#
# COMPACT_ATOMS: atom_id res chain seq x y z
N MET A 1 35.16 21.72 14.88
CA MET A 1 34.96 20.85 13.72
C MET A 1 34.41 19.50 14.11
N LYS A 2 34.94 18.81 15.09
CA LYS A 2 34.43 17.49 15.52
C LYS A 2 32.97 17.52 15.97
N LYS A 3 32.52 18.59 16.61
CA LYS A 3 31.12 18.75 17.06
C LYS A 3 30.11 18.83 15.90
N HIS A 4 30.49 19.42 14.78
CA HIS A 4 29.64 19.53 13.61
C HIS A 4 29.46 18.20 12.90
N LEU A 5 30.51 17.38 12.80
CA LEU A 5 30.44 16.04 12.20
C LEU A 5 29.49 15.11 12.99
N LEU A 6 29.56 15.15 14.32
CA LEU A 6 28.66 14.37 15.19
C LEU A 6 27.20 14.76 15.01
N LYS A 7 26.90 16.05 14.86
CA LYS A 7 25.55 16.52 14.61
C LYS A 7 25.00 16.03 13.26
N PHE A 8 25.80 16.04 12.20
CA PHE A 8 25.41 15.53 10.89
C PHE A 8 25.11 14.05 10.93
N THR A 9 25.92 13.26 11.61
CA THR A 9 25.72 11.82 11.76
C THR A 9 24.40 11.52 12.50
N ALA A 10 24.11 12.24 13.56
CA ALA A 10 22.88 12.07 14.32
C ALA A 10 21.63 12.37 13.48
N ILE A 11 21.65 13.42 12.67
CA ILE A 11 20.54 13.77 11.78
C ILE A 11 20.32 12.67 10.74
N LEU A 12 21.37 12.12 10.16
CA LEU A 12 21.26 11.05 9.16
C LEU A 12 20.65 9.78 9.75
N VAL A 13 21.04 9.39 10.95
CA VAL A 13 20.47 8.23 11.63
C VAL A 13 18.98 8.44 11.93
N LEU A 14 18.59 9.63 12.34
CA LEU A 14 17.20 9.96 12.60
C LEU A 14 16.35 9.89 11.32
N ALA A 15 16.86 10.36 10.19
CA ALA A 15 16.17 10.29 8.91
C ALA A 15 15.94 8.84 8.48
N LEU A 16 16.90 7.94 8.67
CA LEU A 16 16.76 6.52 8.38
C LEU A 16 15.71 5.87 9.28
N ALA A 17 15.67 6.20 10.56
CA ALA A 17 14.66 5.69 11.49
C ALA A 17 13.24 6.10 11.07
N VAL A 18 13.05 7.34 10.63
CA VAL A 18 11.76 7.82 10.12
C VAL A 18 11.34 7.08 8.86
N SER A 19 12.28 6.78 7.95
CA SER A 19 11.98 6.00 6.74
C SER A 19 11.51 4.58 7.07
N PHE A 20 12.11 3.91 8.05
CA PHE A 20 11.65 2.60 8.50
C PHE A 20 10.26 2.67 9.13
N ALA A 21 9.98 3.67 9.94
CA ALA A 21 8.68 3.86 10.55
C ALA A 21 7.58 4.07 9.51
N SER A 22 7.86 4.76 8.39
CA SER A 22 6.88 5.00 7.34
C SER A 22 6.49 3.74 6.56
N SER A 23 7.31 2.68 6.60
CA SER A 23 7.00 1.40 5.95
C SER A 23 6.31 0.40 6.88
N ALA A 24 6.06 0.77 8.13
CA ALA A 24 5.38 -0.10 9.08
C ALA A 24 3.93 -0.35 8.66
N GLN A 25 3.48 -1.59 8.85
CA GLN A 25 2.09 -1.97 8.60
C GLN A 25 1.20 -1.53 9.75
N PHE A 26 -0.04 -1.17 9.42
CA PHE A 26 -1.03 -0.73 10.40
C PHE A 26 -2.03 -1.86 10.67
N VAL A 27 -2.12 -2.29 11.92
CA VAL A 27 -2.98 -3.38 12.34
C VAL A 27 -4.28 -2.81 12.91
N ILE A 28 -5.41 -3.35 12.47
CA ILE A 28 -6.74 -2.97 12.96
C ILE A 28 -7.46 -4.19 13.53
N LYS A 29 -8.30 -3.99 14.53
CA LYS A 29 -9.00 -5.09 15.19
C LYS A 29 -10.10 -5.69 14.34
N VAL A 30 -10.81 -4.86 13.59
CA VAL A 30 -11.96 -5.26 12.77
C VAL A 30 -11.73 -4.78 11.34
N ARG A 31 -11.86 -5.70 10.38
CA ARG A 31 -11.74 -5.35 8.97
C ARG A 31 -12.89 -4.44 8.55
N PRO A 32 -12.64 -3.41 7.71
CA PRO A 32 -13.72 -2.62 7.15
C PRO A 32 -14.66 -3.50 6.33
N ALA A 33 -15.94 -3.14 6.31
CA ALA A 33 -16.89 -3.80 5.43
C ALA A 33 -16.51 -3.56 3.97
N ALA A 34 -16.59 -4.61 3.15
CA ALA A 34 -16.37 -4.47 1.72
C ALA A 34 -17.46 -3.57 1.12
N PRO A 35 -17.14 -2.74 0.09
CA PRO A 35 -18.17 -1.96 -0.60
C PRO A 35 -19.28 -2.85 -1.16
N LEU A 36 -20.52 -2.44 -0.95
CA LEU A 36 -21.69 -3.21 -1.37
C LEU A 36 -21.85 -3.26 -2.89
N VAL A 37 -21.46 -2.19 -3.58
CA VAL A 37 -21.56 -2.09 -5.03
C VAL A 37 -20.16 -1.88 -5.60
N ARG A 38 -19.75 -2.80 -6.48
CA ARG A 38 -18.48 -2.70 -7.20
C ARG A 38 -18.79 -2.65 -8.69
N ILE A 39 -18.57 -1.49 -9.28
CA ILE A 39 -18.75 -1.31 -10.71
C ILE A 39 -17.40 -1.53 -11.38
N ARG A 40 -17.38 -2.50 -12.31
CA ARG A 40 -16.22 -2.73 -13.15
C ARG A 40 -16.56 -2.28 -14.55
N PRO A 41 -16.08 -1.11 -15.00
CA PRO A 41 -16.29 -0.63 -16.35
C PRO A 41 -15.75 -1.60 -17.40
N ALA A 42 -16.25 -1.52 -18.62
CA ALA A 42 -15.69 -2.30 -19.72
C ALA A 42 -14.23 -1.94 -19.96
N SER A 43 -13.41 -2.93 -20.36
CA SER A 43 -12.00 -2.70 -20.63
C SER A 43 -11.82 -1.70 -21.79
N PRO A 44 -10.96 -0.67 -21.64
CA PRO A 44 -10.71 0.30 -22.70
C PRO A 44 -9.85 -0.26 -23.84
N GLY A 45 -9.23 -1.42 -23.67
CA GLY A 45 -8.40 -2.01 -24.72
C GLY A 45 -7.82 -3.36 -24.33
N PRO A 46 -7.22 -4.10 -25.32
CA PRO A 46 -6.77 -5.48 -25.09
C PRO A 46 -5.55 -5.60 -24.18
N ARG A 47 -4.80 -4.52 -23.98
CA ARG A 47 -3.61 -4.53 -23.12
C ARG A 47 -3.90 -4.16 -21.68
N HIS A 48 -5.13 -3.80 -21.37
CA HIS A 48 -5.49 -3.35 -20.03
C HIS A 48 -5.79 -4.54 -19.14
N VAL A 49 -5.26 -4.46 -17.93
CA VAL A 49 -5.47 -5.43 -16.84
C VAL A 49 -6.24 -4.75 -15.74
N TRP A 50 -7.22 -5.46 -15.18
CA TRP A 50 -7.98 -4.91 -14.05
C TRP A 50 -7.12 -4.92 -12.80
N VAL A 51 -6.90 -3.71 -12.25
CA VAL A 51 -6.27 -3.53 -10.95
C VAL A 51 -7.38 -3.46 -9.91
N THR A 52 -7.39 -4.42 -9.00
CA THR A 52 -8.42 -4.49 -7.96
C THR A 52 -8.35 -3.31 -7.01
N GLY A 53 -9.47 -2.97 -6.37
CA GLY A 53 -9.51 -1.93 -5.36
C GLY A 53 -8.52 -2.20 -4.23
N GLU A 54 -8.06 -1.15 -3.61
CA GLU A 54 -7.02 -1.17 -2.59
C GLU A 54 -7.46 -0.40 -1.36
N TYR A 55 -6.90 -0.78 -0.21
CA TYR A 55 -7.01 0.00 1.01
C TYR A 55 -5.71 0.75 1.26
N ALA A 56 -5.84 2.01 1.61
CA ALA A 56 -4.71 2.85 1.99
C ALA A 56 -4.92 3.41 3.39
N TRP A 57 -3.87 3.44 4.19
CA TRP A 57 -3.92 3.99 5.53
C TRP A 57 -3.85 5.51 5.47
N ARG A 58 -4.93 6.17 5.90
CA ARG A 58 -5.00 7.62 5.92
C ARG A 58 -5.80 8.10 7.12
N GLY A 59 -5.27 9.05 7.86
CA GLY A 59 -5.99 9.64 8.97
C GLY A 59 -6.41 8.64 10.06
N GLY A 60 -5.59 7.63 10.32
CA GLY A 60 -5.86 6.65 11.35
C GLY A 60 -6.83 5.54 10.96
N GLN A 61 -7.11 5.38 9.67
CA GLN A 61 -8.03 4.34 9.18
C GLN A 61 -7.67 3.89 7.78
N TYR A 62 -8.14 2.71 7.40
CA TYR A 62 -8.04 2.24 6.02
C TYR A 62 -9.17 2.82 5.18
N ILE A 63 -8.80 3.45 4.06
CA ILE A 63 -9.73 4.02 3.09
C ILE A 63 -9.67 3.18 1.82
N TYR A 64 -10.83 2.73 1.32
CA TYR A 64 -10.93 1.96 0.10
C TYR A 64 -10.90 2.88 -1.12
N THR A 65 -10.13 2.48 -2.12
CA THR A 65 -10.08 3.12 -3.44
C THR A 65 -10.54 2.09 -4.48
N ASP A 66 -11.43 2.49 -5.37
CA ASP A 66 -11.96 1.60 -6.40
C ASP A 66 -10.87 1.10 -7.36
N GLY A 67 -11.10 -0.09 -7.91
CA GLY A 67 -10.25 -0.64 -8.94
C GLY A 67 -10.31 0.17 -10.25
N TYR A 68 -9.37 -0.10 -11.13
CA TYR A 68 -9.27 0.59 -12.41
C TYR A 68 -8.56 -0.29 -13.44
N TRP A 69 -8.73 0.08 -14.71
CA TRP A 69 -8.00 -0.57 -15.79
C TRP A 69 -6.64 0.11 -15.99
N ALA A 70 -5.58 -0.68 -16.13
CA ALA A 70 -4.24 -0.16 -16.35
C ALA A 70 -3.45 -1.04 -17.31
N GLU A 71 -2.56 -0.43 -18.06
CA GLU A 71 -1.57 -1.18 -18.82
C GLU A 71 -0.48 -1.66 -17.87
N PRO A 72 -0.09 -2.96 -17.92
CA PRO A 72 0.96 -3.46 -17.06
C PRO A 72 2.28 -2.71 -17.25
N PRO A 73 3.04 -2.48 -16.19
CA PRO A 73 4.40 -1.97 -16.32
C PRO A 73 5.27 -2.91 -17.14
N LEU A 74 6.33 -2.37 -17.72
CA LEU A 74 7.26 -3.15 -18.52
C LEU A 74 7.71 -4.42 -17.80
N ARG A 75 7.64 -5.57 -18.49
CA ARG A 75 8.00 -6.90 -17.97
C ARG A 75 7.05 -7.50 -16.95
N HIS A 76 5.90 -6.87 -16.73
CA HIS A 76 4.86 -7.41 -15.86
C HIS A 76 3.58 -7.61 -16.67
N THR A 77 2.85 -8.69 -16.40
CA THR A 77 1.63 -9.01 -17.13
C THR A 77 0.43 -9.28 -16.24
N HIS A 78 0.65 -9.46 -14.96
CA HIS A 78 -0.38 -9.86 -14.01
C HIS A 78 -0.46 -8.91 -12.84
N TRP A 79 -1.68 -8.64 -12.42
CA TRP A 79 -1.95 -7.96 -11.14
C TRP A 79 -2.28 -8.99 -10.09
N VAL A 80 -1.52 -8.99 -8.99
CA VAL A 80 -1.81 -9.78 -7.81
C VAL A 80 -2.60 -8.90 -6.86
N GLU A 81 -3.85 -9.28 -6.60
CA GLU A 81 -4.72 -8.49 -5.74
C GLU A 81 -4.25 -8.44 -4.30
N GLY A 82 -4.51 -7.31 -3.63
CA GLY A 82 -4.26 -7.18 -2.21
C GLY A 82 -5.19 -8.05 -1.38
N ARG A 83 -4.85 -8.25 -0.13
CA ARG A 83 -5.63 -9.09 0.76
C ARG A 83 -5.47 -8.66 2.21
N TRP A 84 -6.45 -9.00 3.03
CA TRP A 84 -6.34 -8.91 4.46
C TRP A 84 -5.57 -10.10 5.00
N LYS A 85 -4.64 -9.84 5.91
CA LYS A 85 -3.88 -10.89 6.59
C LYS A 85 -4.05 -10.73 8.09
N HIS A 86 -4.34 -11.84 8.76
CA HIS A 86 -4.42 -11.84 10.22
C HIS A 86 -3.03 -11.75 10.83
N ARG A 87 -2.86 -10.81 11.75
CA ARG A 87 -1.63 -10.62 12.51
C ARG A 87 -1.97 -10.59 14.00
N ARG A 88 -0.95 -10.64 14.83
CA ARG A 88 -1.14 -10.47 16.27
C ARG A 88 -1.81 -9.11 16.53
N GLY A 89 -2.95 -9.15 17.20
CA GLY A 89 -3.71 -7.97 17.53
C GLY A 89 -4.76 -7.54 16.50
N GLY A 90 -4.87 -8.25 15.36
CA GLY A 90 -5.93 -7.92 14.40
C GLY A 90 -5.57 -8.22 12.95
N TRP A 91 -5.86 -7.28 12.07
CA TRP A 91 -5.74 -7.44 10.63
C TRP A 91 -4.89 -6.34 10.02
N VAL A 92 -4.16 -6.69 8.97
CA VAL A 92 -3.37 -5.75 8.19
C VAL A 92 -3.67 -5.97 6.70
N TRP A 93 -3.71 -4.90 5.94
CA TRP A 93 -3.85 -4.97 4.49
C TRP A 93 -2.49 -5.22 3.84
N ILE A 94 -2.42 -6.27 3.02
CA ILE A 94 -1.24 -6.54 2.18
C ILE A 94 -1.54 -5.97 0.80
N PRO A 95 -0.80 -4.94 0.35
CA PRO A 95 -1.07 -4.32 -0.94
C PRO A 95 -0.93 -5.27 -2.11
N GLY A 96 -1.74 -5.06 -3.14
CA GLY A 96 -1.56 -5.73 -4.42
C GLY A 96 -0.28 -5.26 -5.12
N HIS A 97 0.14 -6.02 -6.12
CA HIS A 97 1.35 -5.68 -6.86
C HIS A 97 1.34 -6.29 -8.25
N TRP A 98 2.17 -5.75 -9.10
CA TRP A 98 2.40 -6.31 -10.43
C TRP A 98 3.42 -7.46 -10.37
N ARG A 99 3.13 -8.48 -11.19
CA ARG A 99 4.01 -9.67 -11.29
C ARG A 99 4.29 -10.03 -12.74
#